data_5f4e4e9c4a2a0f60b41ecb0dff096512
#
_entry.id   5f4e4e9c4a2a0f60b41ecb0dff096512
#
_cell.length_a   1.000
_cell.length_b   1.000
_cell.length_c   1.000
_cell.angle_alpha   90.00
_cell.angle_beta   90.00
_cell.angle_gamma   90.00
#
_symmetry.space_group_name_H-M   'P 1'
#
loop_
_entity.id
_entity.type
_entity.pdbx_description
1 polymer ?
#
loop_
_entity_poly.entity_id
_entity_poly.type
_entity_poly.pdbx_seq_one_letter_code
_entity_poly.pdbx_strand_id
1 'polypeptide(L)'
;MTGVQTCALPIYYYRLGERSIADMHWQRERFRRHIRAARALHLPLVIHTRAASEDTLAILKEEGEDGSSGCVGGVFHCFTETADVARAALDLGFYISFSGIITFKNALDLREVARWVPLDRILIETDSPYLAPAPHRGKTNDPSLVPWVAKQLAEIKGVTQAEMGRLAFANTQTLFHKIPKITLN
;
A
#
# COMPACT_ATOMS: atom_id res chain seq x y z
N MET A 1 -10.38 -19.40 10.87
CA MET A 1 -10.01 -18.11 10.27
C MET A 1 -8.89 -18.36 9.28
N THR A 2 -9.22 -18.53 8.03
CA THR A 2 -8.23 -18.67 6.95
C THR A 2 -8.16 -17.34 6.23
N GLY A 3 -7.39 -16.43 6.79
CA GLY A 3 -7.01 -15.21 6.09
C GLY A 3 -6.00 -15.58 5.02
N VAL A 4 -6.45 -15.69 3.78
CA VAL A 4 -5.55 -15.78 2.65
C VAL A 4 -5.01 -14.36 2.41
N GLN A 5 -3.87 -14.08 2.99
CA GLN A 5 -3.10 -12.90 2.67
C GLN A 5 -2.21 -13.22 1.48
N THR A 6 -2.45 -12.59 0.35
CA THR A 6 -1.45 -12.49 -0.69
C THR A 6 -0.48 -11.37 -0.32
N CYS A 7 0.50 -11.69 0.51
CA CYS A 7 1.66 -10.83 0.63
C CYS A 7 2.50 -11.03 -0.62
N ALA A 8 2.48 -10.06 -1.53
CA ALA A 8 3.54 -9.95 -2.49
C ALA A 8 4.81 -9.64 -1.71
N LEU A 9 5.77 -10.55 -1.76
CA LEU A 9 7.07 -10.31 -1.16
C LEU A 9 7.71 -9.10 -1.84
N PRO A 10 8.33 -8.21 -1.06
CA PRO A 10 8.83 -6.94 -1.56
C PRO A 10 9.93 -7.14 -2.60
N ILE A 11 9.97 -6.26 -3.60
CA ILE A 11 11.23 -5.94 -4.26
C ILE A 11 11.89 -4.84 -3.41
N TYR A 12 13.04 -5.17 -2.85
CA TYR A 12 13.69 -4.37 -1.85
C TYR A 12 15.19 -4.28 -2.13
N TYR A 13 15.63 -3.13 -2.64
CA TYR A 13 17.03 -2.88 -2.97
C TYR A 13 17.73 -1.99 -1.94
N TYR A 14 17.06 -1.64 -0.86
CA TYR A 14 17.63 -0.85 0.20
C TYR A 14 18.66 -1.66 1.00
N ARG A 15 19.86 -1.11 1.18
CA ARG A 15 20.98 -1.75 1.88
C ARG A 15 21.42 -3.08 1.24
N LEU A 16 21.74 -3.04 -0.04
CA LEU A 16 22.27 -4.22 -0.77
C LEU A 16 23.62 -4.70 -0.23
N GLY A 17 24.36 -3.87 0.55
CA GLY A 17 25.71 -4.15 0.95
C GLY A 17 26.65 -4.17 -0.28
N GLU A 18 27.39 -5.26 -0.44
CA GLU A 18 28.30 -5.49 -1.59
C GLU A 18 27.57 -5.99 -2.85
N ARG A 19 26.27 -6.29 -2.76
CA ARG A 19 25.49 -6.81 -3.88
C ARG A 19 25.03 -5.70 -4.81
N SER A 20 25.02 -5.98 -6.10
CA SER A 20 24.41 -5.11 -7.11
C SER A 20 22.90 -5.38 -7.26
N ILE A 21 22.18 -4.48 -7.93
CA ILE A 21 20.78 -4.72 -8.31
C ILE A 21 20.67 -5.94 -9.23
N ALA A 22 21.68 -6.18 -10.08
CA ALA A 22 21.72 -7.35 -10.95
C ALA A 22 21.68 -8.67 -10.16
N ASP A 23 22.35 -8.74 -9.02
CA ASP A 23 22.38 -9.92 -8.15
C ASP A 23 21.02 -10.22 -7.52
N MET A 24 20.06 -9.27 -7.59
CA MET A 24 18.73 -9.40 -7.00
C MET A 24 17.68 -9.93 -7.98
N HIS A 25 18.10 -10.55 -9.09
CA HIS A 25 17.18 -11.14 -10.08
C HIS A 25 16.16 -12.13 -9.45
N TRP A 26 16.57 -12.86 -8.40
CA TRP A 26 15.70 -13.77 -7.67
C TRP A 26 14.50 -13.07 -7.00
N GLN A 27 14.63 -11.80 -6.59
CA GLN A 27 13.50 -11.02 -6.06
C GLN A 27 12.48 -10.74 -7.17
N ARG A 28 12.97 -10.34 -8.36
CA ARG A 28 12.12 -10.09 -9.52
C ARG A 28 11.37 -11.34 -9.96
N GLU A 29 12.07 -12.49 -10.04
CA GLU A 29 11.43 -13.76 -10.38
C GLU A 29 10.41 -14.20 -9.33
N ARG A 30 10.71 -14.03 -8.05
CA ARG A 30 9.78 -14.31 -6.97
C ARG A 30 8.55 -13.42 -7.04
N PHE A 31 8.71 -12.14 -7.36
CA PHE A 31 7.60 -11.22 -7.52
C PHE A 31 6.69 -11.63 -8.70
N ARG A 32 7.26 -11.98 -9.86
CA ARG A 32 6.48 -12.52 -10.99
C ARG A 32 5.65 -13.73 -10.60
N ARG A 33 6.23 -14.67 -9.87
CA ARG A 33 5.50 -15.86 -9.38
C ARG A 33 4.34 -15.49 -8.46
N HIS A 34 4.50 -14.48 -7.60
CA HIS A 34 3.40 -14.01 -6.75
C HIS A 34 2.30 -13.35 -7.56
N ILE A 35 2.62 -12.53 -8.55
CA ILE A 35 1.64 -11.93 -9.44
C ILE A 35 0.83 -13.03 -10.14
N ARG A 36 1.51 -14.00 -10.74
CA ARG A 36 0.85 -15.13 -11.44
C ARG A 36 -0.04 -15.95 -10.49
N ALA A 37 0.41 -16.20 -9.27
CA ALA A 37 -0.38 -16.90 -8.26
C ALA A 37 -1.61 -16.07 -7.82
N ALA A 38 -1.46 -14.76 -7.61
CA ALA A 38 -2.55 -13.87 -7.27
C ALA A 38 -3.62 -13.85 -8.39
N ARG A 39 -3.18 -13.76 -9.65
CA ARG A 39 -4.07 -13.83 -10.82
C ARG A 39 -4.83 -15.16 -10.90
N ALA A 40 -4.12 -16.29 -10.75
CA ALA A 40 -4.73 -17.62 -10.78
C ALA A 40 -5.78 -17.83 -9.66
N LEU A 41 -5.59 -17.17 -8.52
CA LEU A 41 -6.47 -17.25 -7.36
C LEU A 41 -7.50 -16.12 -7.29
N HIS A 42 -7.46 -15.15 -8.20
CA HIS A 42 -8.26 -13.93 -8.17
C HIS A 42 -8.16 -13.22 -6.81
N LEU A 43 -6.93 -12.94 -6.37
CA LEU A 43 -6.63 -12.26 -5.11
C LEU A 43 -5.85 -10.96 -5.37
N PRO A 44 -6.16 -9.86 -4.66
CA PRO A 44 -5.42 -8.62 -4.81
C PRO A 44 -3.99 -8.76 -4.30
N LEU A 45 -3.09 -7.99 -4.90
CA LEU A 45 -1.68 -7.92 -4.49
C LEU A 45 -1.49 -6.94 -3.34
N VAL A 46 -0.69 -7.30 -2.34
CA VAL A 46 -0.18 -6.37 -1.32
C VAL A 46 1.30 -6.15 -1.60
N ILE A 47 1.66 -4.98 -2.12
CA ILE A 47 2.99 -4.70 -2.63
C ILE A 47 3.75 -3.85 -1.64
N HIS A 48 4.95 -4.32 -1.25
CA HIS A 48 5.95 -3.50 -0.60
C HIS A 48 7.11 -3.27 -1.58
N THR A 49 7.50 -2.02 -1.79
CA THR A 49 8.67 -1.67 -2.58
C THR A 49 9.52 -0.65 -1.84
N ARG A 50 10.83 -0.77 -1.96
CA ARG A 50 11.76 0.23 -1.42
C ARG A 50 13.04 0.27 -2.23
N ALA A 51 13.34 1.44 -2.79
CA ALA A 51 14.43 1.66 -3.74
C ALA A 51 14.36 0.72 -4.96
N ALA A 52 13.15 0.27 -5.34
CA ALA A 52 12.89 -0.73 -6.39
C ALA A 52 11.62 -0.42 -7.20
N SER A 53 11.14 0.83 -7.18
CA SER A 53 9.86 1.21 -7.75
C SER A 53 9.80 1.00 -9.26
N GLU A 54 10.89 1.28 -9.98
CA GLU A 54 10.98 1.09 -11.44
C GLU A 54 10.76 -0.37 -11.81
N ASP A 55 11.54 -1.28 -11.20
CA ASP A 55 11.40 -2.72 -11.44
C ASP A 55 10.02 -3.24 -11.00
N THR A 56 9.49 -2.73 -9.89
CA THR A 56 8.15 -3.10 -9.41
C THR A 56 7.08 -2.76 -10.44
N LEU A 57 7.07 -1.52 -10.93
CA LEU A 57 6.09 -1.05 -11.92
C LEU A 57 6.26 -1.74 -13.28
N ALA A 58 7.51 -1.95 -13.71
CA ALA A 58 7.80 -2.65 -14.96
C ALA A 58 7.29 -4.09 -14.92
N ILE A 59 7.58 -4.83 -13.85
CA ILE A 59 7.16 -6.23 -13.71
C ILE A 59 5.64 -6.35 -13.60
N LEU A 60 4.96 -5.43 -12.92
CA LEU A 60 3.49 -5.41 -12.89
C LEU A 60 2.92 -5.34 -14.31
N LYS A 61 3.41 -4.42 -15.13
CA LYS A 61 2.98 -4.27 -16.54
C LYS A 61 3.32 -5.51 -17.38
N GLU A 62 4.56 -6.03 -17.26
CA GLU A 62 4.99 -7.25 -17.95
C GLU A 62 4.12 -8.47 -17.64
N GLU A 63 3.65 -8.60 -16.41
CA GLU A 63 2.80 -9.70 -15.95
C GLU A 63 1.30 -9.43 -16.17
N GLY A 64 0.95 -8.33 -16.86
CA GLY A 64 -0.41 -7.99 -17.23
C GLY A 64 -1.24 -7.33 -16.13
N GLU A 65 -0.62 -6.76 -15.11
CA GLU A 65 -1.25 -5.87 -14.15
C GLU A 65 -1.10 -4.42 -14.64
N ASP A 66 -1.73 -4.12 -15.78
CA ASP A 66 -1.59 -2.89 -16.55
C ASP A 66 -2.83 -1.96 -16.46
N GLY A 67 -3.76 -2.28 -15.57
CA GLY A 67 -5.02 -1.54 -15.40
C GLY A 67 -6.14 -1.98 -16.35
N SER A 68 -5.88 -2.94 -17.26
CA SER A 68 -6.90 -3.48 -18.16
C SER A 68 -7.86 -4.46 -17.46
N SER A 69 -8.89 -4.90 -18.17
CA SER A 69 -9.81 -5.91 -17.67
C SER A 69 -9.10 -7.24 -17.45
N GLY A 70 -9.29 -7.84 -16.27
CA GLY A 70 -8.65 -9.10 -15.87
C GLY A 70 -7.45 -8.94 -14.95
N CYS A 71 -7.02 -7.70 -14.67
CA CYS A 71 -6.10 -7.42 -13.57
C CYS A 71 -6.72 -7.78 -12.23
N VAL A 72 -5.91 -8.28 -11.30
CA VAL A 72 -6.36 -8.49 -9.92
C VAL A 72 -6.19 -7.23 -9.09
N GLY A 73 -5.35 -6.30 -9.53
CA GLY A 73 -5.04 -5.07 -8.82
C GLY A 73 -4.39 -5.32 -7.46
N GLY A 74 -4.42 -4.32 -6.62
CA GLY A 74 -3.79 -4.45 -5.31
C GLY A 74 -3.58 -3.11 -4.61
N VAL A 75 -2.66 -3.12 -3.66
CA VAL A 75 -2.27 -1.95 -2.87
C VAL A 75 -0.76 -1.84 -2.76
N PHE A 76 -0.23 -0.66 -2.96
CA PHE A 76 1.11 -0.29 -2.50
C PHE A 76 0.99 0.03 -1.01
N HIS A 77 1.38 -0.93 -0.18
CA HIS A 77 1.24 -0.82 1.27
C HIS A 77 2.41 -0.03 1.87
N CYS A 78 2.16 0.62 3.00
CA CYS A 78 3.13 1.46 3.70
C CYS A 78 3.89 2.39 2.74
N PHE A 79 3.14 3.09 1.89
CA PHE A 79 3.68 3.88 0.80
C PHE A 79 4.63 4.97 1.29
N THR A 80 5.84 4.99 0.74
CA THR A 80 6.89 5.97 1.04
C THR A 80 7.66 6.42 -0.20
N GLU A 81 7.15 6.09 -1.38
CA GLU A 81 7.77 6.40 -2.65
C GLU A 81 7.38 7.80 -3.16
N THR A 82 7.85 8.17 -4.35
CA THR A 82 7.62 9.50 -4.95
C THR A 82 6.20 9.68 -5.49
N ALA A 83 5.85 10.93 -5.80
CA ALA A 83 4.60 11.28 -6.44
C ALA A 83 4.41 10.57 -7.80
N ASP A 84 5.49 10.42 -8.57
CA ASP A 84 5.43 9.76 -9.88
C ASP A 84 5.17 8.26 -9.76
N VAL A 85 5.74 7.61 -8.75
CA VAL A 85 5.43 6.21 -8.42
C VAL A 85 3.97 6.06 -8.02
N ALA A 86 3.44 6.98 -7.20
CA ALA A 86 2.04 6.95 -6.81
C ALA A 86 1.10 7.14 -8.01
N ARG A 87 1.40 8.06 -8.94
CA ARG A 87 0.63 8.22 -10.18
C ARG A 87 0.64 6.95 -11.02
N ALA A 88 1.84 6.39 -11.25
CA ALA A 88 1.97 5.16 -12.01
C ALA A 88 1.20 3.98 -11.38
N ALA A 89 1.22 3.87 -10.05
CA ALA A 89 0.45 2.85 -9.34
C ALA A 89 -1.07 3.04 -9.50
N LEU A 90 -1.56 4.29 -9.44
CA LEU A 90 -2.96 4.61 -9.66
C LEU A 90 -3.40 4.34 -11.11
N ASP A 91 -2.55 4.66 -12.08
CA ASP A 91 -2.81 4.39 -13.51
C ASP A 91 -2.95 2.87 -13.77
N LEU A 92 -2.25 2.05 -13.01
CA LEU A 92 -2.39 0.59 -13.00
C LEU A 92 -3.59 0.08 -12.19
N GLY A 93 -4.41 0.97 -11.61
CA GLY A 93 -5.59 0.63 -10.85
C GLY A 93 -5.33 0.25 -9.38
N PHE A 94 -4.12 0.43 -8.86
CA PHE A 94 -3.76 0.10 -7.49
C PHE A 94 -4.25 1.15 -6.49
N TYR A 95 -4.39 0.71 -5.24
CA TYR A 95 -4.61 1.56 -4.08
C TYR A 95 -3.28 2.01 -3.46
N ILE A 96 -3.32 3.13 -2.74
CA ILE A 96 -2.20 3.64 -1.95
C ILE A 96 -2.57 3.56 -0.47
N SER A 97 -1.78 2.84 0.32
CA SER A 97 -2.01 2.71 1.76
C SER A 97 -1.01 3.55 2.55
N PHE A 98 -1.52 4.34 3.46
CA PHE A 98 -0.73 5.20 4.32
C PHE A 98 -0.66 4.64 5.75
N SER A 99 0.56 4.58 6.28
CA SER A 99 0.86 4.16 7.65
C SER A 99 1.10 5.35 8.58
N GLY A 100 1.53 5.08 9.80
CA GLY A 100 1.88 6.10 10.80
C GLY A 100 2.87 7.15 10.31
N ILE A 101 3.65 6.87 9.27
CA ILE A 101 4.62 7.81 8.67
C ILE A 101 3.96 9.12 8.24
N ILE A 102 2.72 9.10 7.75
CA ILE A 102 2.00 10.31 7.32
C ILE A 102 1.89 11.37 8.42
N THR A 103 1.97 10.96 9.69
CA THR A 103 1.91 11.85 10.86
C THR A 103 3.26 12.47 11.25
N PHE A 104 4.37 12.01 10.64
CA PHE A 104 5.71 12.44 11.03
C PHE A 104 6.00 13.85 10.52
N LYS A 105 6.75 14.64 11.30
CA LYS A 105 7.04 16.04 10.97
C LYS A 105 7.72 16.21 9.61
N ASN A 106 8.62 15.29 9.26
CA ASN A 106 9.41 15.30 8.03
C ASN A 106 8.74 14.61 6.84
N ALA A 107 7.51 14.13 6.95
CA ALA A 107 6.79 13.45 5.87
C ALA A 107 6.04 14.43 4.94
N LEU A 108 6.69 15.54 4.56
CA LEU A 108 6.07 16.59 3.76
C LEU A 108 5.69 16.09 2.36
N ASP A 109 6.62 15.45 1.67
CA ASP A 109 6.40 14.93 0.31
C ASP A 109 5.28 13.87 0.30
N LEU A 110 5.25 13.00 1.32
CA LEU A 110 4.19 12.01 1.44
C LEU A 110 2.81 12.65 1.67
N ARG A 111 2.74 13.77 2.39
CA ARG A 111 1.50 14.54 2.57
C ARG A 111 1.05 15.19 1.26
N GLU A 112 1.99 15.67 0.44
CA GLU A 112 1.64 16.16 -0.90
C GLU A 112 1.09 15.03 -1.77
N VAL A 113 1.65 13.83 -1.73
CA VAL A 113 1.08 12.66 -2.39
C VAL A 113 -0.34 12.39 -1.87
N ALA A 114 -0.53 12.32 -0.55
CA ALA A 114 -1.83 12.07 0.03
C ALA A 114 -2.88 13.11 -0.36
N ARG A 115 -2.49 14.37 -0.59
CA ARG A 115 -3.41 15.46 -0.95
C ARG A 115 -4.13 15.21 -2.27
N TRP A 116 -3.46 14.70 -3.28
CA TRP A 116 -4.06 14.49 -4.60
C TRP A 116 -4.50 13.06 -4.88
N VAL A 117 -4.02 12.03 -4.15
CA VAL A 117 -4.53 10.65 -4.31
C VAL A 117 -6.05 10.64 -4.14
N PRO A 118 -6.83 10.06 -5.07
CA PRO A 118 -8.29 10.02 -4.97
C PRO A 118 -8.77 9.33 -3.68
N LEU A 119 -9.85 9.84 -3.09
CA LEU A 119 -10.40 9.28 -1.84
C LEU A 119 -10.81 7.82 -1.95
N ASP A 120 -11.26 7.40 -3.14
CA ASP A 120 -11.64 6.02 -3.44
C ASP A 120 -10.44 5.10 -3.73
N ARG A 121 -9.22 5.61 -3.59
CA ARG A 121 -7.96 4.86 -3.77
C ARG A 121 -7.06 4.89 -2.53
N ILE A 122 -7.55 5.42 -1.42
CA ILE A 122 -6.80 5.52 -0.15
C ILE A 122 -7.15 4.34 0.75
N LEU A 123 -6.12 3.68 1.28
CA LEU A 123 -6.20 2.77 2.42
C LEU A 123 -5.40 3.33 3.61
N ILE A 124 -5.70 2.84 4.80
CA ILE A 124 -4.99 3.17 6.03
C ILE A 124 -4.52 1.90 6.73
N GLU A 125 -3.36 1.97 7.33
CA GLU A 125 -2.74 0.83 8.01
C GLU A 125 -1.87 1.26 9.18
N THR A 126 -1.35 0.30 9.93
CA THR A 126 -0.44 0.58 11.05
C THR A 126 1.01 0.27 10.74
N ASP A 127 1.30 -0.81 10.04
CA ASP A 127 2.63 -1.43 9.91
C ASP A 127 3.20 -1.88 11.27
N SER A 128 2.31 -2.30 12.17
CA SER A 128 2.66 -2.76 13.52
C SER A 128 3.65 -3.93 13.48
N PRO A 129 4.61 -3.98 14.39
CA PRO A 129 4.79 -3.17 15.60
C PRO A 129 5.61 -1.88 15.38
N TYR A 130 5.87 -1.51 14.14
CA TYR A 130 6.68 -0.36 13.74
C TYR A 130 5.82 0.88 13.46
N LEU A 131 6.48 2.02 13.24
CA LEU A 131 5.92 3.24 12.68
C LEU A 131 4.76 3.85 13.51
N ALA A 132 4.79 3.71 14.85
CA ALA A 132 3.78 4.33 15.71
C ALA A 132 3.54 5.80 15.30
N PRO A 133 2.27 6.21 15.05
CA PRO A 133 1.95 7.57 14.62
C PRO A 133 2.19 8.59 15.74
N ALA A 134 2.34 9.87 15.39
CA ALA A 134 2.30 10.92 16.39
C ALA A 134 0.89 10.97 17.03
N PRO A 135 0.78 11.20 18.37
CA PRO A 135 1.84 11.53 19.32
C PRO A 135 2.55 10.32 19.95
N HIS A 136 2.32 9.10 19.47
CA HIS A 136 2.80 7.84 20.07
C HIS A 136 4.21 7.44 19.58
N ARG A 137 4.95 8.33 18.96
CA ARG A 137 6.31 8.10 18.47
C ARG A 137 7.21 7.49 19.57
N GLY A 138 8.03 6.47 19.15
CA GLY A 138 8.94 5.80 20.07
C GLY A 138 8.31 4.69 20.91
N LYS A 139 6.99 4.47 20.80
CA LYS A 139 6.30 3.34 21.43
C LYS A 139 6.10 2.21 20.40
N THR A 140 5.82 1.01 20.88
CA THR A 140 5.36 -0.09 20.03
C THR A 140 4.03 0.30 19.40
N ASN A 141 3.92 0.12 18.10
CA ASN A 141 2.68 0.36 17.37
C ASN A 141 1.75 -0.84 17.47
N ASP A 142 0.46 -0.61 17.44
CA ASP A 142 -0.59 -1.62 17.40
C ASP A 142 -1.81 -1.13 16.61
N PRO A 143 -2.76 -2.02 16.22
CA PRO A 143 -3.92 -1.66 15.42
C PRO A 143 -4.81 -0.58 16.03
N SER A 144 -4.82 -0.37 17.34
CA SER A 144 -5.62 0.67 18.01
C SER A 144 -5.15 2.09 17.67
N LEU A 145 -3.94 2.23 17.12
CA LEU A 145 -3.38 3.52 16.74
C LEU A 145 -3.72 3.95 15.30
N VAL A 146 -4.39 3.10 14.50
CA VAL A 146 -4.82 3.47 13.13
C VAL A 146 -5.71 4.71 13.07
N PRO A 147 -6.53 5.07 14.09
CA PRO A 147 -7.31 6.30 14.08
C PRO A 147 -6.46 7.58 13.95
N TRP A 148 -5.21 7.57 14.38
CA TRP A 148 -4.30 8.72 14.21
C TRP A 148 -3.87 8.91 12.75
N VAL A 149 -3.73 7.82 12.01
CA VAL A 149 -3.48 7.85 10.55
C VAL A 149 -4.70 8.43 9.84
N ALA A 150 -5.90 7.93 10.18
CA ALA A 150 -7.17 8.43 9.65
C ALA A 150 -7.36 9.93 9.93
N LYS A 151 -7.05 10.38 11.16
CA LYS A 151 -7.12 11.80 11.54
C LYS A 151 -6.22 12.66 10.66
N GLN A 152 -4.96 12.28 10.49
CA GLN A 152 -4.01 13.05 9.69
C GLN A 152 -4.44 13.12 8.21
N LEU A 153 -4.92 12.01 7.65
CA LEU A 153 -5.41 11.99 6.28
C LEU A 153 -6.69 12.81 6.12
N ALA A 154 -7.59 12.77 7.09
CA ALA A 154 -8.80 13.59 7.11
C ALA A 154 -8.46 15.10 7.05
N GLU A 155 -7.49 15.54 7.85
CA GLU A 155 -6.98 16.92 7.83
C GLU A 155 -6.40 17.29 6.46
N ILE A 156 -5.59 16.40 5.83
CA ILE A 156 -5.01 16.63 4.51
C ILE A 156 -6.07 16.72 3.42
N LYS A 157 -7.11 15.89 3.51
CA LYS A 157 -8.18 15.76 2.50
C LYS A 157 -9.34 16.75 2.72
N GLY A 158 -9.39 17.47 3.86
CA GLY A 158 -10.48 18.37 4.19
C GLY A 158 -11.81 17.68 4.48
N VAL A 159 -11.77 16.45 5.00
CA VAL A 159 -12.94 15.66 5.41
C VAL A 159 -12.93 15.39 6.91
N THR A 160 -14.01 14.87 7.48
CA THR A 160 -14.02 14.45 8.88
C THR A 160 -13.27 13.14 9.07
N GLN A 161 -12.73 12.91 10.28
CA GLN A 161 -12.06 11.63 10.59
C GLN A 161 -13.02 10.45 10.43
N ALA A 162 -14.29 10.61 10.81
CA ALA A 162 -15.31 9.57 10.64
C ALA A 162 -15.56 9.25 9.16
N GLU A 163 -15.58 10.25 8.30
CA GLU A 163 -15.72 10.06 6.86
C GLU A 163 -14.49 9.37 6.26
N MET A 164 -13.28 9.78 6.62
CA MET A 164 -12.05 9.11 6.19
C MET A 164 -12.05 7.64 6.62
N GLY A 165 -12.48 7.33 7.84
CA GLY A 165 -12.61 5.96 8.32
C GLY A 165 -13.60 5.13 7.49
N ARG A 166 -14.78 5.70 7.18
CA ARG A 166 -15.78 5.03 6.32
C ARG A 166 -15.27 4.79 4.91
N LEU A 167 -14.61 5.78 4.31
CA LEU A 167 -14.03 5.67 2.97
C LEU A 167 -12.94 4.59 2.91
N ALA A 168 -11.99 4.62 3.85
CA ALA A 168 -10.93 3.62 3.91
C ALA A 168 -11.50 2.21 4.13
N PHE A 169 -12.53 2.07 4.96
CA PHE A 169 -13.22 0.80 5.18
C PHE A 169 -13.91 0.30 3.89
N ALA A 170 -14.66 1.16 3.19
CA ALA A 170 -15.32 0.81 1.94
C ALA A 170 -14.30 0.40 0.86
N ASN A 171 -13.18 1.13 0.75
CA ASN A 171 -12.08 0.80 -0.16
C ASN A 171 -11.46 -0.55 0.19
N THR A 172 -11.26 -0.85 1.48
CA THR A 172 -10.75 -2.13 1.95
C THR A 172 -11.68 -3.28 1.53
N GLN A 173 -12.99 -3.12 1.72
CA GLN A 173 -13.97 -4.14 1.30
C GLN A 173 -14.04 -4.31 -0.22
N THR A 174 -13.81 -3.24 -0.97
CA THR A 174 -13.77 -3.29 -2.44
C THR A 174 -12.54 -4.04 -2.92
N LEU A 175 -11.37 -3.72 -2.38
CA LEU A 175 -10.11 -4.36 -2.75
C LEU A 175 -10.09 -5.83 -2.31
N PHE A 176 -10.39 -6.10 -1.04
CA PHE A 176 -10.36 -7.45 -0.46
C PHE A 176 -11.73 -8.12 -0.55
N HIS A 177 -12.24 -8.24 -1.76
CA HIS A 177 -13.61 -8.67 -2.07
C HIS A 177 -13.99 -10.07 -1.56
N LYS A 178 -13.01 -10.89 -1.15
CA LYS A 178 -13.25 -12.23 -0.56
C LYS A 178 -13.44 -12.22 0.96
N ILE A 179 -13.23 -11.09 1.63
CA ILE A 179 -13.60 -10.98 3.05
C ILE A 179 -15.13 -10.84 3.19
N PRO A 180 -15.72 -11.38 4.26
CA PRO A 180 -17.14 -11.16 4.53
C PRO A 180 -17.46 -9.66 4.58
N LYS A 181 -18.54 -9.25 3.92
CA LYS A 181 -19.03 -7.87 4.02
C LYS A 181 -19.46 -7.58 5.45
N ILE A 182 -18.87 -6.56 6.06
CA ILE A 182 -19.22 -6.07 7.38
C ILE A 182 -19.97 -4.77 7.20
N THR A 183 -21.12 -4.63 7.83
CA THR A 183 -21.84 -3.36 7.90
C THR A 183 -21.41 -2.60 9.15
N LEU A 184 -20.99 -1.37 8.99
CA LEU A 184 -20.76 -0.47 10.12
C LEU A 184 -22.12 0.06 10.56
N ASN A 185 -22.51 -0.25 11.80
CA ASN A 185 -23.70 0.32 12.44
C ASN A 185 -23.45 1.76 12.88
#